data_5b6fccae7d8d5665f4ffc7ba8cfbfa1a
#
_entry.id   5b6fccae7d8d5665f4ffc7ba8cfbfa1a
#
_cell.length_a   1.000
_cell.length_b   1.000
_cell.length_c   1.000
_cell.angle_alpha   90.00
_cell.angle_beta   90.00
_cell.angle_gamma   90.00
#
_symmetry.space_group_name_H-M   'P 1'
#
loop_
_entity.id
_entity.type
_entity.pdbx_description
1 polymer ?
#
loop_
_entity_poly.entity_id
_entity_poly.type
_entity_poly.pdbx_seq_one_letter_code
_entity_poly.pdbx_strand_id
1 'polypeptide(L)'
;MRKILQILFAVTLAGMMGSCVTQKQMTYLSNAQPDRVDSINANFHSKTEAVIRTGDALTIFVSALDLEAVAPYNIPTAVFSAPGSTQLSTTAALQYYTVDEDGNIDFPVLGNLHVAGLKRNEVEQLLRERLEQQVVNPNVHVNLVNAKVSVLGEVNKPGQVPMTSGRITLLDALAAAGDMTPYGRRDNVLVTREVDGKIEIARLNLRSADIYTSPYYFL
;
A
#
# COMPACT_ATOMS: atom_id res chain seq x y z
N MET A 1 -24.62 -57.59 18.05
CA MET A 1 -23.33 -56.88 17.90
C MET A 1 -23.05 -56.41 16.46
N ARG A 2 -23.13 -57.28 15.42
CA ARG A 2 -22.87 -56.90 14.04
C ARG A 2 -23.75 -55.75 13.48
N LYS A 3 -25.04 -55.76 13.78
CA LYS A 3 -25.98 -54.68 13.33
C LYS A 3 -25.70 -53.33 14.00
N ILE A 4 -25.29 -53.32 15.29
CA ILE A 4 -24.96 -52.10 16.02
C ILE A 4 -23.64 -51.49 15.43
N LEU A 5 -22.66 -52.34 15.09
CA LEU A 5 -21.41 -51.89 14.48
C LEU A 5 -21.63 -51.31 13.07
N GLN A 6 -22.55 -51.88 12.28
CA GLN A 6 -22.94 -51.36 10.99
C GLN A 6 -23.65 -50.02 11.07
N ILE A 7 -24.50 -49.81 12.05
CA ILE A 7 -25.19 -48.52 12.28
C ILE A 7 -24.17 -47.50 12.75
N LEU A 8 -23.27 -47.82 13.64
CA LEU A 8 -22.19 -46.89 14.09
C LEU A 8 -21.29 -46.46 12.91
N PHE A 9 -20.92 -47.42 12.06
CA PHE A 9 -20.10 -47.13 10.85
C PHE A 9 -20.85 -46.26 9.85
N ALA A 10 -22.14 -46.49 9.65
CA ALA A 10 -22.96 -45.68 8.74
C ALA A 10 -23.16 -44.24 9.29
N VAL A 11 -23.30 -44.07 10.59
CA VAL A 11 -23.39 -42.72 11.24
C VAL A 11 -22.08 -41.95 11.16
N THR A 12 -20.94 -42.60 11.36
CA THR A 12 -19.62 -41.97 11.21
C THR A 12 -19.32 -41.60 9.75
N LEU A 13 -19.71 -42.44 8.80
CA LEU A 13 -19.54 -42.15 7.37
C LEU A 13 -20.43 -40.99 6.90
N ALA A 14 -21.68 -40.89 7.40
CA ALA A 14 -22.59 -39.79 7.13
C ALA A 14 -22.11 -38.45 7.74
N GLY A 15 -21.44 -38.51 8.91
CA GLY A 15 -20.84 -37.34 9.54
C GLY A 15 -19.65 -36.73 8.81
N MET A 16 -18.96 -37.50 7.98
CA MET A 16 -17.80 -37.03 7.19
C MET A 16 -18.16 -36.28 5.90
N MET A 17 -19.42 -36.32 5.45
CA MET A 17 -19.85 -35.66 4.22
C MET A 17 -20.20 -34.18 4.37
N GLY A 18 -20.14 -33.60 5.57
CA GLY A 18 -20.59 -32.24 5.87
C GLY A 18 -19.54 -31.14 5.78
N SER A 19 -18.28 -31.43 5.42
CA SER A 19 -17.17 -30.47 5.53
C SER A 19 -16.74 -29.84 4.19
N CYS A 20 -17.67 -29.53 3.28
CA CYS A 20 -17.33 -28.82 2.07
C CYS A 20 -17.59 -27.31 2.25
N VAL A 21 -16.53 -26.49 2.20
CA VAL A 21 -16.67 -25.04 2.06
C VAL A 21 -17.44 -24.75 0.77
N THR A 22 -18.57 -24.05 0.92
CA THR A 22 -19.43 -23.77 -0.24
C THR A 22 -18.73 -22.80 -1.19
N GLN A 23 -18.63 -23.11 -2.49
CA GLN A 23 -18.04 -22.25 -3.52
C GLN A 23 -18.57 -20.80 -3.46
N LYS A 24 -19.84 -20.62 -3.07
CA LYS A 24 -20.48 -19.32 -2.86
C LYS A 24 -19.74 -18.46 -1.79
N GLN A 25 -19.03 -19.06 -0.83
CA GLN A 25 -18.29 -18.34 0.18
C GLN A 25 -16.94 -17.83 -0.32
N MET A 26 -16.41 -18.40 -1.40
CA MET A 26 -15.13 -18.05 -2.02
C MET A 26 -15.25 -16.99 -3.11
N THR A 27 -16.48 -16.63 -3.51
CA THR A 27 -16.71 -15.68 -4.60
C THR A 27 -16.59 -14.24 -4.09
N TYR A 28 -15.79 -13.44 -4.80
CA TYR A 28 -15.71 -11.99 -4.62
C TYR A 28 -16.83 -11.29 -5.40
N LEU A 29 -17.26 -10.13 -4.92
CA LEU A 29 -18.14 -9.20 -5.65
C LEU A 29 -19.39 -9.89 -6.25
N SER A 30 -19.97 -10.86 -5.53
CA SER A 30 -21.04 -11.72 -6.02
C SER A 30 -22.32 -10.97 -6.43
N ASN A 31 -22.47 -9.71 -6.00
CA ASN A 31 -23.59 -8.83 -6.36
C ASN A 31 -23.20 -7.71 -7.34
N ALA A 32 -21.99 -7.78 -7.93
CA ALA A 32 -21.59 -6.84 -8.97
C ALA A 32 -22.41 -7.14 -10.25
N GLN A 33 -23.21 -6.17 -10.66
CA GLN A 33 -24.03 -6.24 -11.86
C GLN A 33 -23.87 -4.95 -12.66
N PRO A 34 -24.02 -4.98 -14.01
CA PRO A 34 -23.82 -3.79 -14.84
C PRO A 34 -24.75 -2.61 -14.49
N ASP A 35 -25.95 -2.89 -14.04
CA ASP A 35 -26.95 -1.88 -13.62
C ASP A 35 -26.56 -1.13 -12.34
N ARG A 36 -25.61 -1.65 -11.55
CA ARG A 36 -25.09 -1.01 -10.34
C ARG A 36 -23.86 -0.15 -10.57
N VAL A 37 -23.27 -0.19 -11.75
CA VAL A 37 -21.99 0.51 -12.04
C VAL A 37 -22.13 2.02 -11.85
N ASP A 38 -23.23 2.63 -12.29
CA ASP A 38 -23.44 4.07 -12.14
C ASP A 38 -23.55 4.49 -10.68
N SER A 39 -24.21 3.69 -9.84
CA SER A 39 -24.32 3.97 -8.40
C SER A 39 -22.98 3.80 -7.68
N ILE A 40 -22.15 2.84 -8.10
CA ILE A 40 -20.80 2.64 -7.60
C ILE A 40 -19.92 3.82 -7.99
N ASN A 41 -19.94 4.23 -9.26
CA ASN A 41 -19.12 5.33 -9.77
C ASN A 41 -19.48 6.67 -9.11
N ALA A 42 -20.74 6.93 -8.83
CA ALA A 42 -21.17 8.15 -8.14
C ALA A 42 -20.60 8.28 -6.72
N ASN A 43 -20.32 7.15 -6.06
CA ASN A 43 -19.82 7.08 -4.70
C ASN A 43 -18.37 6.57 -4.60
N PHE A 44 -17.69 6.40 -5.74
CA PHE A 44 -16.34 5.87 -5.76
C PHE A 44 -15.33 6.91 -5.25
N HIS A 45 -14.69 6.61 -4.13
CA HIS A 45 -13.68 7.47 -3.50
C HIS A 45 -12.30 7.25 -4.11
N SER A 46 -12.07 7.77 -5.32
CA SER A 46 -10.79 7.60 -6.03
C SER A 46 -9.65 8.48 -5.49
N LYS A 47 -9.94 9.43 -4.59
CA LYS A 47 -9.05 10.52 -4.21
C LYS A 47 -8.30 10.32 -2.89
N THR A 48 -8.30 9.13 -2.31
CA THR A 48 -7.51 8.88 -1.08
C THR A 48 -6.04 8.71 -1.48
N GLU A 49 -5.31 9.81 -1.56
CA GLU A 49 -3.86 9.80 -1.62
C GLU A 49 -3.30 9.80 -0.20
N ALA A 50 -2.25 9.02 0.02
CA ALA A 50 -1.55 9.00 1.29
C ALA A 50 -0.96 10.40 1.58
N VAL A 51 -1.13 10.85 2.81
CA VAL A 51 -0.51 12.06 3.34
C VAL A 51 0.83 11.67 3.93
N ILE A 52 1.86 12.44 3.65
CA ILE A 52 3.22 12.23 4.16
C ILE A 52 3.24 12.50 5.66
N ARG A 53 3.91 11.64 6.42
CA ARG A 53 3.99 11.68 7.88
C ARG A 53 5.44 11.67 8.36
N THR A 54 5.63 12.04 9.62
CA THR A 54 6.91 11.85 10.30
C THR A 54 7.34 10.39 10.27
N GLY A 55 8.61 10.13 10.00
CA GLY A 55 9.17 8.79 9.82
C GLY A 55 8.99 8.20 8.42
N ASP A 56 8.25 8.86 7.52
CA ASP A 56 8.19 8.44 6.12
C ASP A 56 9.54 8.66 5.43
N ALA A 57 9.88 7.75 4.52
CA ALA A 57 11.07 7.84 3.69
C ALA A 57 10.65 8.15 2.25
N LEU A 58 11.21 9.21 1.71
CA LEU A 58 10.93 9.70 0.36
C LEU A 58 12.14 9.51 -0.54
N THR A 59 11.93 9.10 -1.79
CA THR A 59 12.90 9.35 -2.86
C THR A 59 12.39 10.51 -3.70
N ILE A 60 13.29 11.43 -4.00
CA ILE A 60 12.98 12.63 -4.78
C ILE A 60 13.92 12.63 -5.98
N PHE A 61 13.35 12.72 -7.16
CA PHE A 61 14.10 12.82 -8.40
C PHE A 61 13.73 14.10 -9.15
N VAL A 62 14.74 14.88 -9.47
CA VAL A 62 14.62 16.14 -10.24
C VAL A 62 15.18 15.93 -11.62
N SER A 63 14.43 16.29 -12.65
CA SER A 63 14.88 16.29 -14.05
C SER A 63 14.59 17.63 -14.73
N ALA A 64 15.47 18.02 -15.65
CA ALA A 64 15.30 19.17 -16.53
C ALA A 64 16.05 18.92 -17.84
N LEU A 65 15.94 19.85 -18.79
CA LEU A 65 16.69 19.81 -20.06
C LEU A 65 18.20 19.91 -19.81
N ASP A 66 18.61 20.71 -18.83
CA ASP A 66 20.00 20.85 -18.41
C ASP A 66 20.30 19.87 -17.27
N LEU A 67 21.07 18.83 -17.58
CA LEU A 67 21.42 17.78 -16.61
C LEU A 67 22.45 18.28 -15.58
N GLU A 68 23.31 19.25 -15.92
CA GLU A 68 24.28 19.81 -14.98
C GLU A 68 23.58 20.63 -13.90
N ALA A 69 22.53 21.38 -14.28
CA ALA A 69 21.73 22.15 -13.34
C ALA A 69 20.98 21.29 -12.30
N VAL A 70 20.61 20.05 -12.63
CA VAL A 70 19.89 19.15 -11.73
C VAL A 70 20.80 18.21 -10.95
N ALA A 71 22.07 18.08 -11.30
CA ALA A 71 23.02 17.18 -10.64
C ALA A 71 23.11 17.39 -9.12
N PRO A 72 23.11 18.63 -8.57
CA PRO A 72 23.20 18.87 -7.15
C PRO A 72 21.99 18.35 -6.34
N TYR A 73 20.85 18.13 -6.98
CA TYR A 73 19.59 17.68 -6.35
C TYR A 73 19.40 16.15 -6.38
N ASN A 74 20.19 15.46 -7.23
CA ASN A 74 20.09 14.02 -7.44
C ASN A 74 21.34 13.30 -6.92
N ILE A 75 21.58 13.39 -5.62
CA ILE A 75 22.78 12.80 -5.00
C ILE A 75 22.63 11.27 -5.00
N PRO A 76 23.55 10.52 -5.66
CA PRO A 76 23.53 9.07 -5.60
C PRO A 76 23.95 8.57 -4.22
N THR A 77 23.34 7.48 -3.77
CA THR A 77 23.74 6.83 -2.51
C THR A 77 25.15 6.27 -2.65
N ALA A 78 26.08 6.74 -1.81
CA ALA A 78 27.42 6.21 -1.71
C ALA A 78 27.53 5.31 -0.48
N VAL A 79 28.04 4.10 -0.64
CA VAL A 79 28.29 3.14 0.44
C VAL A 79 29.73 2.66 0.41
N PHE A 80 30.32 2.36 1.57
CA PHE A 80 31.60 1.69 1.61
C PHE A 80 31.47 0.25 1.12
N SER A 81 32.37 -0.18 0.25
CA SER A 81 32.34 -1.51 -0.39
C SER A 81 32.41 -2.67 0.61
N ALA A 82 33.00 -2.46 1.79
CA ALA A 82 33.03 -3.42 2.89
C ALA A 82 33.31 -2.68 4.22
N PRO A 83 32.99 -3.29 5.38
CA PRO A 83 33.40 -2.75 6.68
C PRO A 83 34.94 -2.56 6.75
N GLY A 84 35.37 -1.33 7.05
CA GLY A 84 36.79 -0.96 7.09
C GLY A 84 37.42 -0.60 5.74
N SER A 85 36.68 -0.63 4.63
CA SER A 85 37.18 -0.18 3.33
C SER A 85 37.14 1.35 3.24
N THR A 86 38.19 1.91 2.65
CA THR A 86 38.20 3.33 2.24
C THR A 86 37.65 3.56 0.85
N GLN A 87 37.21 2.49 0.17
CA GLN A 87 36.68 2.54 -1.18
C GLN A 87 35.18 2.72 -1.16
N LEU A 88 34.72 3.85 -1.71
CA LEU A 88 33.28 4.15 -1.89
C LEU A 88 32.77 3.51 -3.20
N SER A 89 31.68 2.81 -3.10
CA SER A 89 30.92 2.33 -4.24
C SER A 89 29.67 3.20 -4.37
N THR A 90 29.48 3.87 -5.50
CA THR A 90 28.24 4.57 -5.79
C THR A 90 27.24 3.58 -6.41
N THR A 91 26.10 3.41 -5.77
CA THR A 91 24.96 2.71 -6.38
C THR A 91 24.11 3.72 -7.16
N ALA A 92 23.52 3.29 -8.26
CA ALA A 92 22.59 4.12 -9.03
C ALA A 92 21.26 4.45 -8.28
N ALA A 93 21.17 4.09 -7.00
CA ALA A 93 20.02 4.38 -6.16
C ALA A 93 20.05 5.82 -5.67
N LEU A 94 18.92 6.51 -5.72
CA LEU A 94 18.75 7.83 -5.13
C LEU A 94 18.82 7.77 -3.60
N GLN A 95 19.29 8.84 -2.98
CA GLN A 95 19.25 9.02 -1.55
C GLN A 95 17.82 9.04 -1.04
N TYR A 96 17.58 8.47 0.14
CA TYR A 96 16.33 8.60 0.86
C TYR A 96 16.35 9.84 1.74
N TYR A 97 15.22 10.55 1.75
CA TYR A 97 14.96 11.67 2.63
C TYR A 97 13.95 11.21 3.68
N THR A 98 14.38 11.11 4.92
CA THR A 98 13.47 10.74 6.03
C THR A 98 12.81 12.00 6.57
N VAL A 99 11.50 11.98 6.74
CA VAL A 99 10.74 13.06 7.37
C VAL A 99 11.01 13.02 8.88
N ASP A 100 11.58 14.08 9.40
CA ASP A 100 11.95 14.21 10.81
C ASP A 100 10.73 14.40 11.75
N GLU A 101 10.98 14.51 13.06
CA GLU A 101 9.94 14.69 14.08
C GLU A 101 9.18 16.03 13.93
N ASP A 102 9.82 17.04 13.34
CA ASP A 102 9.23 18.34 13.04
C ASP A 102 8.48 18.36 11.70
N GLY A 103 8.46 17.25 10.97
CA GLY A 103 7.80 17.11 9.69
C GLY A 103 8.59 17.63 8.50
N ASN A 104 9.90 17.81 8.64
CA ASN A 104 10.76 18.35 7.60
C ASN A 104 11.61 17.26 6.94
N ILE A 105 12.08 17.56 5.73
CA ILE A 105 13.20 16.88 5.07
C ILE A 105 14.34 17.86 4.83
N ASP A 106 15.58 17.40 4.93
CA ASP A 106 16.76 18.18 4.52
C ASP A 106 17.06 17.89 3.05
N PHE A 107 16.66 18.82 2.17
CA PHE A 107 16.84 18.65 0.73
C PHE A 107 18.04 19.45 0.23
N PRO A 108 18.91 18.86 -0.62
CA PRO A 108 20.12 19.54 -1.09
C PRO A 108 19.83 20.93 -1.67
N VAL A 109 20.68 21.89 -1.33
CA VAL A 109 20.62 23.29 -1.78
C VAL A 109 19.45 24.08 -1.19
N LEU A 110 18.25 23.45 -1.04
CA LEU A 110 17.04 24.10 -0.52
C LEU A 110 16.97 24.07 1.02
N GLY A 111 17.75 23.19 1.67
CA GLY A 111 17.73 23.01 3.12
C GLY A 111 16.44 22.36 3.64
N ASN A 112 16.04 22.72 4.85
CA ASN A 112 14.86 22.15 5.51
C ASN A 112 13.55 22.59 4.85
N LEU A 113 12.76 21.60 4.44
CA LEU A 113 11.45 21.79 3.83
C LEU A 113 10.39 21.03 4.62
N HIS A 114 9.33 21.70 5.03
CA HIS A 114 8.21 21.08 5.71
C HIS A 114 7.34 20.33 4.72
N VAL A 115 7.20 19.00 4.92
CA VAL A 115 6.47 18.10 4.01
C VAL A 115 5.41 17.26 4.71
N ALA A 116 5.44 17.16 6.04
CA ALA A 116 4.42 16.43 6.78
C ALA A 116 3.04 17.10 6.61
N GLY A 117 1.99 16.29 6.48
CA GLY A 117 0.65 16.79 6.21
C GLY A 117 0.35 17.08 4.74
N LEU A 118 1.37 17.09 3.88
CA LEU A 118 1.21 17.28 2.44
C LEU A 118 1.01 15.94 1.73
N LYS A 119 0.31 15.98 0.61
CA LYS A 119 0.25 14.87 -0.33
C LYS A 119 1.50 14.86 -1.21
N ARG A 120 1.79 13.72 -1.83
CA ARG A 120 2.91 13.57 -2.76
C ARG A 120 2.94 14.66 -3.84
N ASN A 121 1.81 14.93 -4.50
CA ASN A 121 1.72 15.94 -5.55
C ASN A 121 1.91 17.38 -5.02
N GLU A 122 1.54 17.66 -3.78
CA GLU A 122 1.76 18.96 -3.14
C GLU A 122 3.24 19.17 -2.83
N VAL A 123 3.96 18.13 -2.42
CA VAL A 123 5.42 18.18 -2.25
C VAL A 123 6.13 18.33 -3.60
N GLU A 124 5.69 17.63 -4.65
CA GLU A 124 6.22 17.80 -6.01
C GLU A 124 6.06 19.25 -6.49
N GLN A 125 4.92 19.87 -6.22
CA GLN A 125 4.66 21.27 -6.55
C GLN A 125 5.52 22.21 -5.71
N LEU A 126 5.59 22.03 -4.40
CA LEU A 126 6.43 22.83 -3.50
C LEU A 126 7.89 22.83 -3.93
N LEU A 127 8.44 21.67 -4.27
CA LEU A 127 9.80 21.52 -4.74
C LEU A 127 9.99 22.19 -6.10
N ARG A 128 9.06 22.03 -7.02
CA ARG A 128 9.11 22.67 -8.35
C ARG A 128 9.19 24.19 -8.22
N GLU A 129 8.29 24.80 -7.44
CA GLU A 129 8.27 26.25 -7.23
C GLU A 129 9.58 26.78 -6.63
N ARG A 130 10.20 26.02 -5.73
CA ARG A 130 11.50 26.39 -5.13
C ARG A 130 12.66 26.25 -6.12
N LEU A 131 12.61 25.21 -6.96
CA LEU A 131 13.66 24.91 -7.94
C LEU A 131 13.61 25.81 -9.18
N GLU A 132 12.45 26.36 -9.56
CA GLU A 132 12.30 27.28 -10.71
C GLU A 132 13.18 28.54 -10.60
N GLN A 133 13.64 28.89 -9.41
CA GLN A 133 14.59 29.99 -9.19
C GLN A 133 16.02 29.66 -9.68
N GLN A 134 16.35 28.38 -9.84
CA GLN A 134 17.71 27.90 -10.14
C GLN A 134 17.76 26.97 -11.36
N VAL A 135 16.65 26.33 -11.71
CA VAL A 135 16.53 25.35 -12.80
C VAL A 135 15.38 25.75 -13.71
N VAL A 136 15.62 25.74 -15.00
CA VAL A 136 14.59 26.06 -16.00
C VAL A 136 13.68 24.84 -16.21
N ASN A 137 12.37 25.03 -15.96
CA ASN A 137 11.34 23.99 -16.11
C ASN A 137 11.70 22.67 -15.40
N PRO A 138 11.92 22.66 -14.08
CA PRO A 138 12.24 21.44 -13.35
C PRO A 138 11.02 20.52 -13.29
N ASN A 139 11.23 19.23 -13.54
CA ASN A 139 10.25 18.18 -13.28
C ASN A 139 10.67 17.39 -12.04
N VAL A 140 9.78 17.31 -11.07
CA VAL A 140 10.03 16.67 -9.78
C VAL A 140 9.13 15.45 -9.61
N HIS A 141 9.71 14.33 -9.22
CA HIS A 141 9.00 13.11 -8.87
C HIS A 141 9.33 12.71 -7.44
N VAL A 142 8.30 12.56 -6.63
CA VAL A 142 8.39 12.12 -5.24
C VAL A 142 7.73 10.75 -5.09
N ASN A 143 8.43 9.80 -4.44
CA ASN A 143 7.86 8.49 -4.10
C ASN A 143 8.08 8.18 -2.63
N LEU A 144 7.07 7.62 -1.97
CA LEU A 144 7.19 7.01 -0.64
C LEU A 144 7.79 5.62 -0.80
N VAL A 145 8.85 5.33 -0.04
CA VAL A 145 9.62 4.07 -0.20
C VAL A 145 9.29 3.08 0.90
N ASN A 146 8.91 3.55 2.08
CA ASN A 146 8.59 2.71 3.23
C ASN A 146 7.08 2.47 3.43
N ALA A 147 6.24 3.02 2.55
CA ALA A 147 4.81 2.77 2.60
C ALA A 147 4.50 1.30 2.31
N LYS A 148 3.80 0.64 3.23
CA LYS A 148 3.48 -0.78 3.16
C LYS A 148 2.18 -1.10 3.89
N VAL A 149 1.53 -2.18 3.46
CA VAL A 149 0.36 -2.75 4.11
C VAL A 149 0.73 -4.12 4.66
N SER A 150 0.35 -4.41 5.90
CA SER A 150 0.51 -5.74 6.50
C SER A 150 -0.77 -6.55 6.28
N VAL A 151 -0.65 -7.65 5.56
CA VAL A 151 -1.75 -8.59 5.32
C VAL A 151 -1.54 -9.81 6.20
N LEU A 152 -2.51 -10.08 7.08
CA LEU A 152 -2.46 -11.14 8.08
C LEU A 152 -3.73 -11.98 8.04
N GLY A 153 -3.63 -13.21 8.55
CA GLY A 153 -4.76 -14.13 8.69
C GLY A 153 -4.79 -15.20 7.59
N GLU A 154 -5.98 -15.60 7.20
CA GLU A 154 -6.22 -16.71 6.26
C GLU A 154 -5.96 -16.31 4.80
N VAL A 155 -4.70 -15.99 4.48
CA VAL A 155 -4.17 -15.74 3.14
C VAL A 155 -3.03 -16.70 2.85
N ASN A 156 -2.73 -16.94 1.56
CA ASN A 156 -1.69 -17.91 1.18
C ASN A 156 -0.27 -17.44 1.53
N LYS A 157 -0.03 -16.12 1.54
CA LYS A 157 1.28 -15.51 1.83
C LYS A 157 1.10 -14.30 2.76
N PRO A 158 0.87 -14.52 4.07
CA PRO A 158 0.79 -13.40 5.00
C PRO A 158 2.13 -12.65 5.06
N GLY A 159 2.06 -11.33 5.15
CA GLY A 159 3.28 -10.52 5.17
C GLY A 159 3.02 -9.05 4.84
N GLN A 160 4.11 -8.33 4.57
CA GLN A 160 4.08 -6.92 4.20
C GLN A 160 4.06 -6.78 2.68
N VAL A 161 3.13 -5.99 2.18
CA VAL A 161 2.98 -5.64 0.76
C VAL A 161 3.40 -4.18 0.57
N PRO A 162 4.42 -3.88 -0.26
CA PRO A 162 4.84 -2.51 -0.50
C PRO A 162 3.81 -1.75 -1.35
N MET A 163 3.64 -0.47 -1.06
CA MET A 163 2.76 0.45 -1.81
C MET A 163 3.58 1.25 -2.82
N THR A 164 3.77 0.70 -4.02
CA THR A 164 4.68 1.27 -5.04
C THR A 164 4.23 2.62 -5.61
N SER A 165 2.94 2.93 -5.54
CA SER A 165 2.36 4.16 -6.13
C SER A 165 1.75 5.10 -5.08
N GLY A 166 2.15 4.94 -3.81
CA GLY A 166 1.59 5.72 -2.69
C GLY A 166 0.15 5.35 -2.34
N ARG A 167 -0.44 4.35 -3.00
CA ARG A 167 -1.74 3.77 -2.67
C ARG A 167 -1.82 2.34 -3.18
N ILE A 168 -2.60 1.52 -2.51
CA ILE A 168 -2.91 0.15 -2.92
C ILE A 168 -4.39 -0.11 -2.60
N THR A 169 -5.08 -0.86 -3.45
CA THR A 169 -6.44 -1.28 -3.11
C THR A 169 -6.42 -2.49 -2.19
N LEU A 170 -7.51 -2.69 -1.44
CA LEU A 170 -7.67 -3.88 -0.61
C LEU A 170 -7.57 -5.18 -1.43
N LEU A 171 -8.11 -5.18 -2.65
CA LEU A 171 -8.03 -6.35 -3.54
C LEU A 171 -6.61 -6.58 -4.05
N ASP A 172 -5.86 -5.51 -4.38
CA ASP A 172 -4.45 -5.64 -4.79
C ASP A 172 -3.57 -6.18 -3.66
N ALA A 173 -3.81 -5.71 -2.43
CA ALA A 173 -3.09 -6.19 -1.25
C ALA A 173 -3.34 -7.69 -1.00
N LEU A 174 -4.59 -8.14 -1.15
CA LEU A 174 -4.94 -9.55 -1.04
C LEU A 174 -4.35 -10.38 -2.19
N ALA A 175 -4.38 -9.87 -3.42
CA ALA A 175 -3.77 -10.53 -4.58
C ALA A 175 -2.26 -10.69 -4.40
N ALA A 176 -1.56 -9.67 -3.89
CA ALA A 176 -0.14 -9.73 -3.57
C ALA A 176 0.17 -10.74 -2.44
N ALA A 177 -0.74 -10.90 -1.49
CA ALA A 177 -0.69 -11.93 -0.44
C ALA A 177 -1.10 -13.33 -0.94
N GLY A 178 -1.30 -13.52 -2.26
CA GLY A 178 -1.64 -14.81 -2.88
C GLY A 178 -3.09 -15.23 -2.68
N ASP A 179 -3.97 -14.26 -2.44
CA ASP A 179 -5.40 -14.43 -2.13
C ASP A 179 -5.67 -15.09 -0.76
N MET A 180 -6.93 -15.03 -0.35
CA MET A 180 -7.44 -15.70 0.84
C MET A 180 -7.57 -17.21 0.61
N THR A 181 -7.23 -17.98 1.62
CA THR A 181 -7.46 -19.43 1.62
C THR A 181 -8.96 -19.76 1.54
N PRO A 182 -9.34 -21.02 1.23
CA PRO A 182 -10.75 -21.44 1.29
C PRO A 182 -11.41 -21.24 2.67
N TYR A 183 -10.62 -21.17 3.74
CA TYR A 183 -11.09 -20.98 5.11
C TYR A 183 -11.22 -19.49 5.47
N GLY A 184 -10.68 -18.59 4.66
CA GLY A 184 -10.75 -17.16 4.88
C GLY A 184 -12.18 -16.60 4.72
N ARG A 185 -12.60 -15.79 5.68
CA ARG A 185 -13.93 -15.17 5.71
C ARG A 185 -13.96 -13.89 4.89
N ARG A 186 -14.29 -14.01 3.60
CA ARG A 186 -14.42 -12.88 2.66
C ARG A 186 -15.53 -11.88 3.05
N ASP A 187 -16.48 -12.30 3.86
CA ASP A 187 -17.57 -11.47 4.36
C ASP A 187 -17.19 -10.64 5.60
N ASN A 188 -15.99 -10.85 6.17
CA ASN A 188 -15.57 -10.24 7.42
C ASN A 188 -14.07 -9.94 7.44
N VAL A 189 -13.62 -9.10 6.53
CA VAL A 189 -12.23 -8.63 6.49
C VAL A 189 -12.08 -7.38 7.33
N LEU A 190 -11.15 -7.41 8.28
CA LEU A 190 -10.83 -6.28 9.13
C LEU A 190 -9.75 -5.41 8.47
N VAL A 191 -10.02 -4.14 8.32
CA VAL A 191 -9.04 -3.12 7.93
C VAL A 191 -8.81 -2.20 9.11
N THR A 192 -7.55 -1.99 9.45
CA THR A 192 -7.14 -1.04 10.48
C THR A 192 -6.13 -0.08 9.87
N ARG A 193 -6.27 1.19 10.14
CA ARG A 193 -5.30 2.22 9.77
C ARG A 193 -5.19 3.28 10.86
N GLU A 194 -4.09 3.97 10.88
CA GLU A 194 -3.92 5.16 11.71
C GLU A 194 -4.21 6.41 10.85
N VAL A 195 -5.04 7.30 11.37
CA VAL A 195 -5.36 8.59 10.78
C VAL A 195 -5.30 9.64 11.89
N ASP A 196 -4.45 10.65 11.74
CA ASP A 196 -4.29 11.75 12.69
C ASP A 196 -4.03 11.28 14.14
N GLY A 197 -3.18 10.25 14.30
CA GLY A 197 -2.83 9.66 15.60
C GLY A 197 -3.95 8.81 16.23
N LYS A 198 -5.02 8.51 15.48
CA LYS A 198 -6.14 7.66 15.91
C LYS A 198 -6.22 6.39 15.07
N ILE A 199 -6.52 5.29 15.73
CA ILE A 199 -6.75 4.03 15.03
C ILE A 199 -8.20 3.99 14.55
N GLU A 200 -8.36 3.88 13.23
CA GLU A 200 -9.64 3.59 12.61
C GLU A 200 -9.74 2.09 12.28
N ILE A 201 -10.91 1.53 12.48
CA ILE A 201 -11.20 0.12 12.26
C ILE A 201 -12.46 -0.01 11.43
N ALA A 202 -12.40 -0.78 10.34
CA ALA A 202 -13.55 -1.10 9.52
C ALA A 202 -13.64 -2.60 9.23
N ARG A 203 -14.85 -3.12 9.13
CA ARG A 203 -15.11 -4.49 8.67
C ARG A 203 -15.76 -4.44 7.31
N LEU A 204 -15.13 -5.10 6.34
CA LEU A 204 -15.53 -5.08 4.95
C LEU A 204 -15.99 -6.47 4.50
N ASN A 205 -17.02 -6.47 3.64
CA ASN A 205 -17.51 -7.68 2.99
C ASN A 205 -17.04 -7.70 1.54
N LEU A 206 -16.00 -8.48 1.25
CA LEU A 206 -15.41 -8.59 -0.10
C LEU A 206 -16.32 -9.30 -1.10
N ARG A 207 -17.40 -9.92 -0.62
CA ARG A 207 -18.38 -10.56 -1.48
C ARG A 207 -19.38 -9.55 -2.07
N SER A 208 -19.42 -8.33 -1.55
CA SER A 208 -20.24 -7.23 -2.03
C SER A 208 -19.43 -6.22 -2.83
N ALA A 209 -19.98 -5.77 -3.96
CA ALA A 209 -19.43 -4.66 -4.73
C ALA A 209 -19.50 -3.31 -3.98
N ASP A 210 -20.21 -3.24 -2.87
CA ASP A 210 -20.26 -2.05 -2.01
C ASP A 210 -18.89 -1.69 -1.41
N ILE A 211 -17.90 -2.60 -1.46
CA ILE A 211 -16.52 -2.29 -1.07
C ILE A 211 -15.94 -1.13 -1.85
N TYR A 212 -16.33 -0.93 -3.11
CA TYR A 212 -15.85 0.17 -3.96
C TYR A 212 -16.28 1.55 -3.47
N THR A 213 -17.37 1.64 -2.72
CA THR A 213 -17.86 2.89 -2.12
C THR A 213 -17.33 3.11 -0.71
N SER A 214 -16.59 2.15 -0.17
CA SER A 214 -15.99 2.26 1.16
C SER A 214 -14.77 3.19 1.15
N PRO A 215 -14.62 4.09 2.12
CA PRO A 215 -13.40 4.89 2.29
C PRO A 215 -12.17 4.02 2.65
N TYR A 216 -12.36 2.76 2.99
CA TYR A 216 -11.32 1.77 3.30
C TYR A 216 -10.99 0.84 2.13
N TYR A 217 -11.50 1.10 0.93
CA TYR A 217 -11.15 0.35 -0.27
C TYR A 217 -9.70 0.64 -0.69
N PHE A 218 -9.27 1.89 -0.58
CA PHE A 218 -7.86 2.29 -0.68
C PHE A 218 -7.25 2.28 0.73
N LEU A 219 -6.11 1.60 0.85
CA LEU A 219 -5.38 1.38 2.09
C LEU A 219 -4.29 2.44 2.28
#